data_557edef4702b5e012dde7b4efffa0f57
#
_entry.id   557edef4702b5e012dde7b4efffa0f57
#
_cell.length_a   1.000
_cell.length_b   1.000
_cell.length_c   1.000
_cell.angle_alpha   90.00
_cell.angle_beta   90.00
_cell.angle_gamma   90.00
#
_symmetry.space_group_name_H-M   'P 1'
#
loop_
_entity.id
_entity.type
_entity.pdbx_description
1 polymer ?
#
loop_
_entity_poly.entity_id
_entity_poly.type
_entity_poly.pdbx_seq_one_letter_code
_entity_poly.pdbx_strand_id
1 'polypeptide(L)'
;MSTNPLDQKSQAWSGLFNEPMSELVQRYTASVFFDKRLWHADIQGSLAHAQMLCECGILSTEDFNAIELGMKQIASEIEGGQFEWKLALEDVHLNIEARLTQLIGDAGKRLHTARSRNDQVATDVRLWLREEINWIVLLLRDLQSALLALAEKNIDAILPGMTHLQVAQPVSLSLIHI
;
A
#
# COMPACT_ATOMS: atom_id res chain seq x y z
N MET A 1 -6.51 -16.19 29.02
CA MET A 1 -6.09 -15.39 27.85
C MET A 1 -6.79 -15.99 26.65
N SER A 2 -7.78 -15.30 26.07
CA SER A 2 -8.46 -15.78 24.87
C SER A 2 -7.50 -15.55 23.69
N THR A 3 -6.92 -16.60 23.15
CA THR A 3 -6.11 -16.55 21.94
C THR A 3 -7.04 -16.28 20.78
N ASN A 4 -6.82 -15.17 20.07
CA ASN A 4 -7.56 -14.85 18.85
C ASN A 4 -7.32 -15.98 17.84
N PRO A 5 -8.37 -16.65 17.31
CA PRO A 5 -8.22 -17.73 16.35
C PRO A 5 -7.55 -17.34 15.04
N LEU A 6 -7.38 -16.02 14.77
CA LEU A 6 -6.67 -15.50 13.60
C LEU A 6 -5.19 -15.23 13.84
N ASP A 7 -4.64 -15.55 15.02
CA ASP A 7 -3.22 -15.32 15.32
C ASP A 7 -2.26 -16.18 14.48
N GLN A 8 -2.78 -17.20 13.81
CA GLN A 8 -2.01 -18.08 12.90
C GLN A 8 -2.87 -18.45 11.66
N LYS A 9 -2.31 -18.33 10.48
CA LYS A 9 -2.94 -18.73 9.21
C LYS A 9 -3.44 -20.18 9.24
N SER A 10 -2.70 -21.06 9.91
CA SER A 10 -3.09 -22.48 10.08
C SER A 10 -4.47 -22.66 10.70
N GLN A 11 -4.94 -21.72 11.51
CA GLN A 11 -6.27 -21.77 12.12
C GLN A 11 -7.37 -21.20 11.23
N ALA A 12 -7.05 -20.30 10.30
CA ALA A 12 -8.01 -19.70 9.36
C ALA A 12 -8.35 -20.64 8.18
N TRP A 13 -7.41 -21.51 7.73
CA TRP A 13 -7.54 -22.29 6.50
C TRP A 13 -7.32 -23.79 6.68
N SER A 14 -7.11 -24.31 7.89
CA SER A 14 -6.59 -25.65 8.17
C SER A 14 -7.62 -26.73 8.43
N GLY A 15 -8.86 -26.59 7.96
CA GLY A 15 -9.90 -27.61 8.20
C GLY A 15 -9.56 -29.04 7.75
N LEU A 16 -8.51 -29.24 6.95
CA LEU A 16 -8.05 -30.54 6.46
C LEU A 16 -6.65 -30.96 6.97
N PHE A 17 -5.93 -30.06 7.66
CA PHE A 17 -4.55 -30.33 8.10
C PHE A 17 -4.46 -30.34 9.62
N ASN A 18 -3.92 -31.42 10.18
CA ASN A 18 -3.73 -31.61 11.63
C ASN A 18 -2.35 -31.14 12.12
N GLU A 19 -1.43 -30.82 11.20
CA GLU A 19 -0.08 -30.36 11.52
C GLU A 19 0.07 -28.88 11.24
N PRO A 20 0.81 -28.14 12.10
CA PRO A 20 1.12 -26.74 11.83
C PRO A 20 2.01 -26.60 10.58
N MET A 21 1.82 -25.52 9.83
CA MET A 21 2.62 -25.22 8.65
C MET A 21 4.10 -25.07 9.05
N SER A 22 5.01 -25.73 8.30
CA SER A 22 6.45 -25.62 8.56
C SER A 22 6.94 -24.17 8.33
N GLU A 23 7.97 -23.76 9.04
CA GLU A 23 8.58 -22.42 8.89
C GLU A 23 9.04 -22.15 7.45
N LEU A 24 9.57 -23.15 6.77
CA LEU A 24 9.99 -23.03 5.37
C LEU A 24 8.81 -22.67 4.46
N VAL A 25 7.67 -23.35 4.64
CA VAL A 25 6.46 -23.10 3.84
C VAL A 25 5.88 -21.71 4.17
N GLN A 26 5.83 -21.33 5.45
CA GLN A 26 5.39 -19.99 5.86
C GLN A 26 6.22 -18.89 5.17
N ARG A 27 7.55 -19.03 5.18
CA ARG A 27 8.47 -18.08 4.54
C ARG A 27 8.31 -18.04 3.02
N TYR A 28 8.04 -19.19 2.41
CA TYR A 28 7.87 -19.29 0.96
C TYR A 28 6.54 -18.68 0.48
N THR A 29 5.47 -18.86 1.25
CA THR A 29 4.13 -18.39 0.86
C THR A 29 3.82 -16.97 1.32
N ALA A 30 4.58 -16.41 2.27
CA ALA A 30 4.30 -15.09 2.80
C ALA A 30 4.73 -13.97 1.84
N SER A 31 3.90 -12.96 1.72
CA SER A 31 4.11 -11.75 0.91
C SER A 31 4.28 -10.49 1.75
N VAL A 32 4.05 -10.55 3.06
CA VAL A 32 4.06 -9.39 3.97
C VAL A 32 5.32 -8.53 3.89
N PHE A 33 6.47 -9.10 3.50
CA PHE A 33 7.73 -8.36 3.38
C PHE A 33 7.68 -7.25 2.34
N PHE A 34 6.90 -7.44 1.26
CA PHE A 34 6.79 -6.47 0.17
C PHE A 34 5.38 -5.91 0.02
N ASP A 35 4.33 -6.67 0.31
CA ASP A 35 2.95 -6.22 0.16
C ASP A 35 2.46 -5.30 1.28
N LYS A 36 3.17 -5.26 2.42
CA LYS A 36 2.88 -4.29 3.50
C LYS A 36 2.82 -2.85 3.02
N ARG A 37 3.44 -2.50 1.88
CA ARG A 37 3.32 -1.17 1.25
C ARG A 37 1.91 -0.83 0.77
N LEU A 38 1.05 -1.83 0.61
CA LEU A 38 -0.35 -1.67 0.19
C LEU A 38 -1.29 -1.32 1.36
N TRP A 39 -0.79 -1.20 2.59
CA TRP A 39 -1.62 -1.02 3.79
C TRP A 39 -2.61 0.14 3.69
N HIS A 40 -2.20 1.27 3.08
CA HIS A 40 -3.05 2.44 2.92
C HIS A 40 -4.20 2.15 1.95
N ALA A 41 -3.90 1.53 0.81
CA ALA A 41 -4.88 1.11 -0.18
C ALA A 41 -5.86 0.06 0.40
N ASP A 42 -5.34 -0.92 1.17
CA ASP A 42 -6.18 -1.93 1.84
C ASP A 42 -7.15 -1.31 2.84
N ILE A 43 -6.69 -0.39 3.68
CA ILE A 43 -7.57 0.32 4.63
C ILE A 43 -8.62 1.14 3.87
N GLN A 44 -8.24 1.87 2.83
CA GLN A 44 -9.16 2.67 2.01
C GLN A 44 -10.23 1.79 1.34
N GLY A 45 -9.80 0.70 0.68
CA GLY A 45 -10.68 -0.25 0.03
C GLY A 45 -11.61 -0.97 1.02
N SER A 46 -11.09 -1.32 2.20
CA SER A 46 -11.85 -1.97 3.28
C SER A 46 -12.90 -1.05 3.89
N LEU A 47 -12.61 0.24 4.07
CA LEU A 47 -13.58 1.23 4.54
C LEU A 47 -14.70 1.45 3.53
N ALA A 48 -14.37 1.56 2.24
CA ALA A 48 -15.38 1.67 1.18
C ALA A 48 -16.29 0.43 1.12
N HIS A 49 -15.71 -0.77 1.28
CA HIS A 49 -16.45 -2.02 1.35
C HIS A 49 -17.37 -2.08 2.57
N ALA A 50 -16.88 -1.71 3.75
CA ALA A 50 -17.69 -1.66 4.97
C ALA A 50 -18.85 -0.66 4.86
N GLN A 51 -18.61 0.50 4.27
CA GLN A 51 -19.64 1.50 4.00
C GLN A 51 -20.73 0.93 3.09
N MET A 52 -20.35 0.32 1.98
CA MET A 52 -21.29 -0.32 1.05
C MET A 52 -22.12 -1.39 1.75
N LEU A 53 -21.51 -2.26 2.58
CA LEU A 53 -22.23 -3.28 3.34
C LEU A 53 -23.22 -2.66 4.33
N CYS A 54 -22.89 -1.53 4.95
CA CYS A 54 -23.78 -0.80 5.83
C CYS A 54 -24.94 -0.18 5.07
N GLU A 55 -24.68 0.48 3.94
CA GLU A 55 -25.72 1.07 3.07
C GLU A 55 -26.69 0.02 2.52
N CYS A 56 -26.19 -1.21 2.27
CA CYS A 56 -27.02 -2.35 1.86
C CYS A 56 -27.77 -3.04 3.03
N GLY A 57 -27.59 -2.59 4.27
CA GLY A 57 -28.20 -3.19 5.45
C GLY A 57 -27.62 -4.55 5.86
N ILE A 58 -26.43 -4.91 5.36
CA ILE A 58 -25.72 -6.16 5.69
C ILE A 58 -24.92 -5.99 6.98
N LEU A 59 -24.26 -4.83 7.16
CA LEU A 59 -23.66 -4.40 8.42
C LEU A 59 -24.55 -3.42 9.15
N SER A 60 -24.53 -3.46 10.48
CA SER A 60 -25.14 -2.41 11.29
C SER A 60 -24.30 -1.13 11.26
N THR A 61 -24.94 0.00 11.57
CA THR A 61 -24.22 1.29 11.70
C THR A 61 -23.20 1.24 12.83
N GLU A 62 -23.48 0.52 13.90
CA GLU A 62 -22.60 0.32 15.04
C GLU A 62 -21.33 -0.45 14.62
N ASP A 63 -21.49 -1.53 13.83
CA ASP A 63 -20.37 -2.30 13.31
C ASP A 63 -19.50 -1.45 12.35
N PHE A 64 -20.14 -0.70 11.44
CA PHE A 64 -19.44 0.20 10.53
C PHE A 64 -18.60 1.25 11.29
N ASN A 65 -19.19 1.92 12.28
CA ASN A 65 -18.49 2.90 13.09
C ASN A 65 -17.31 2.28 13.86
N ALA A 66 -17.48 1.07 14.40
CA ALA A 66 -16.41 0.35 15.08
C ALA A 66 -15.27 0.00 14.12
N ILE A 67 -15.58 -0.47 12.90
CA ILE A 67 -14.59 -0.75 11.84
C ILE A 67 -13.84 0.52 11.45
N GLU A 68 -14.55 1.63 11.23
CA GLU A 68 -13.93 2.90 10.87
C GLU A 68 -12.92 3.39 11.94
N LEU A 69 -13.32 3.34 13.21
CA LEU A 69 -12.42 3.71 14.32
C LEU A 69 -11.23 2.76 14.43
N GLY A 70 -11.46 1.46 14.32
CA GLY A 70 -10.39 0.46 14.37
C GLY A 70 -9.39 0.62 13.23
N MET A 71 -9.85 0.89 12.00
CA MET A 71 -8.99 1.14 10.85
C MET A 71 -8.17 2.43 10.99
N LYS A 72 -8.75 3.51 11.52
CA LYS A 72 -8.03 4.75 11.83
C LYS A 72 -6.93 4.53 12.87
N GLN A 73 -7.20 3.72 13.89
CA GLN A 73 -6.20 3.35 14.89
C GLN A 73 -5.07 2.54 14.26
N ILE A 74 -5.38 1.53 13.43
CA ILE A 74 -4.38 0.71 12.73
C ILE A 74 -3.51 1.57 11.82
N ALA A 75 -4.10 2.50 11.06
CA ALA A 75 -3.35 3.44 10.24
C ALA A 75 -2.34 4.24 11.07
N SER A 76 -2.76 4.78 12.21
CA SER A 76 -1.88 5.50 13.14
C SER A 76 -0.77 4.62 13.72
N GLU A 77 -1.06 3.35 14.05
CA GLU A 77 -0.05 2.39 14.52
C GLU A 77 0.99 2.09 13.44
N ILE A 78 0.58 1.97 12.17
CA ILE A 78 1.49 1.72 11.05
C ILE A 78 2.36 2.95 10.77
N GLU A 79 1.77 4.14 10.68
CA GLU A 79 2.49 5.40 10.47
C GLU A 79 3.48 5.70 11.60
N GLY A 80 3.08 5.42 12.83
CA GLY A 80 3.92 5.55 14.03
C GLY A 80 4.99 4.47 14.19
N GLY A 81 5.05 3.46 13.29
CA GLY A 81 6.00 2.35 13.37
C GLY A 81 5.75 1.40 14.55
N GLN A 82 4.56 1.42 15.12
CA GLN A 82 4.16 0.60 16.27
C GLN A 82 3.45 -0.69 15.86
N PHE A 83 3.04 -0.79 14.60
CA PHE A 83 2.35 -1.97 14.07
C PHE A 83 3.32 -3.12 13.86
N GLU A 84 3.03 -4.27 14.46
CA GLU A 84 3.83 -5.49 14.32
C GLU A 84 3.34 -6.34 13.15
N TRP A 85 4.16 -6.43 12.08
CA TRP A 85 3.90 -7.31 10.95
C TRP A 85 4.32 -8.74 11.26
N LYS A 86 3.37 -9.69 11.24
CA LYS A 86 3.60 -11.09 11.58
C LYS A 86 3.69 -11.94 10.32
N LEU A 87 4.82 -12.65 10.16
CA LEU A 87 5.02 -13.59 9.06
C LEU A 87 3.95 -14.70 9.05
N ALA A 88 3.54 -15.16 10.23
CA ALA A 88 2.53 -16.20 10.38
C ALA A 88 1.14 -15.81 9.83
N LEU A 89 0.90 -14.52 9.60
CA LEU A 89 -0.31 -13.98 9.00
C LEU A 89 -0.19 -13.74 7.49
N GLU A 90 0.92 -14.17 6.88
CA GLU A 90 1.15 -14.27 5.43
C GLU A 90 1.21 -12.93 4.69
N ASP A 91 0.14 -12.14 4.67
CA ASP A 91 -0.02 -10.94 3.84
C ASP A 91 -0.43 -9.71 4.66
N VAL A 92 -0.39 -8.53 4.04
CA VAL A 92 -0.82 -7.25 4.62
C VAL A 92 -2.27 -7.32 5.11
N HIS A 93 -3.14 -7.95 4.33
CA HIS A 93 -4.57 -7.99 4.57
C HIS A 93 -4.92 -8.76 5.84
N LEU A 94 -4.35 -9.97 6.00
CA LEU A 94 -4.61 -10.80 7.18
C LEU A 94 -3.99 -10.18 8.44
N ASN A 95 -2.84 -9.49 8.33
CA ASN A 95 -2.26 -8.74 9.43
C ASN A 95 -3.20 -7.61 9.91
N ILE A 96 -3.75 -6.82 8.99
CA ILE A 96 -4.69 -5.75 9.30
C ILE A 96 -6.00 -6.32 9.86
N GLU A 97 -6.56 -7.36 9.24
CA GLU A 97 -7.80 -8.02 9.67
C GLU A 97 -7.68 -8.62 11.08
N ALA A 98 -6.54 -9.28 11.37
CA ALA A 98 -6.27 -9.82 12.70
C ALA A 98 -6.16 -8.72 13.75
N ARG A 99 -5.47 -7.61 13.44
CA ARG A 99 -5.36 -6.46 14.34
C ARG A 99 -6.71 -5.81 14.57
N LEU A 100 -7.51 -5.62 13.51
CA LEU A 100 -8.86 -5.07 13.61
C LEU A 100 -9.72 -5.94 14.54
N THR A 101 -9.69 -7.26 14.35
CA THR A 101 -10.43 -8.21 15.20
C THR A 101 -9.99 -8.15 16.66
N GLN A 102 -8.69 -7.93 16.94
CA GLN A 102 -8.20 -7.71 18.31
C GLN A 102 -8.78 -6.43 18.94
N LEU A 103 -8.94 -5.38 18.16
CA LEU A 103 -9.41 -4.07 18.62
C LEU A 103 -10.92 -4.06 18.87
N ILE A 104 -11.71 -4.62 17.94
CA ILE A 104 -13.16 -4.45 17.89
C ILE A 104 -13.96 -5.78 17.96
N GLY A 105 -13.29 -6.91 18.10
CA GLY A 105 -13.94 -8.23 18.26
C GLY A 105 -14.65 -8.69 17.00
N ASP A 106 -15.88 -9.22 17.16
CA ASP A 106 -16.63 -9.86 16.07
C ASP A 106 -17.06 -8.90 14.94
N ALA A 107 -17.15 -7.60 15.19
CA ALA A 107 -17.39 -6.61 14.15
C ALA A 107 -16.27 -6.65 13.08
N GLY A 108 -15.01 -6.82 13.49
CA GLY A 108 -13.86 -6.95 12.58
C GLY A 108 -13.97 -8.16 11.64
N LYS A 109 -14.48 -9.29 12.13
CA LYS A 109 -14.68 -10.50 11.32
C LYS A 109 -15.75 -10.31 10.24
N ARG A 110 -16.77 -9.46 10.50
CA ARG A 110 -17.83 -9.20 9.55
C ARG A 110 -17.41 -8.36 8.35
N LEU A 111 -16.28 -7.66 8.44
CA LEU A 111 -15.72 -6.88 7.33
C LEU A 111 -15.47 -7.72 6.08
N HIS A 112 -15.10 -9.00 6.22
CA HIS A 112 -14.81 -9.88 5.07
C HIS A 112 -16.07 -10.43 4.37
N THR A 113 -17.27 -10.04 4.82
CA THR A 113 -18.54 -10.51 4.25
C THR A 113 -18.61 -10.19 2.76
N ALA A 114 -18.99 -11.20 1.95
CA ALA A 114 -19.14 -11.10 0.49
C ALA A 114 -17.89 -10.60 -0.27
N ARG A 115 -16.70 -10.80 0.29
CA ARG A 115 -15.41 -10.38 -0.27
C ARG A 115 -14.51 -11.59 -0.50
N SER A 116 -13.77 -11.60 -1.61
CA SER A 116 -12.67 -12.52 -1.86
C SER A 116 -11.33 -11.81 -1.67
N ARG A 117 -10.31 -12.52 -1.20
CA ARG A 117 -8.94 -11.99 -1.17
C ARG A 117 -8.48 -11.54 -2.57
N ASN A 118 -8.92 -12.21 -3.63
CA ASN A 118 -8.55 -11.87 -5.00
C ASN A 118 -9.05 -10.50 -5.46
N ASP A 119 -10.30 -10.14 -5.16
CA ASP A 119 -10.84 -8.82 -5.51
C ASP A 119 -10.25 -7.72 -4.63
N GLN A 120 -9.99 -8.01 -3.36
CA GLN A 120 -9.29 -7.13 -2.44
C GLN A 120 -7.91 -6.75 -2.96
N VAL A 121 -7.05 -7.74 -3.21
CA VAL A 121 -5.68 -7.52 -3.72
C VAL A 121 -5.70 -6.75 -5.05
N ALA A 122 -6.58 -7.13 -5.99
CA ALA A 122 -6.68 -6.46 -7.28
C ALA A 122 -7.10 -4.99 -7.16
N THR A 123 -7.98 -4.68 -6.21
CA THR A 123 -8.41 -3.31 -5.92
C THR A 123 -7.27 -2.50 -5.29
N ASP A 124 -6.59 -3.06 -4.31
CA ASP A 124 -5.52 -2.39 -3.58
C ASP A 124 -4.32 -2.07 -4.48
N VAL A 125 -3.92 -3.01 -5.34
CA VAL A 125 -2.87 -2.76 -6.34
C VAL A 125 -3.26 -1.62 -7.28
N ARG A 126 -4.53 -1.54 -7.71
CA ARG A 126 -4.99 -0.46 -8.58
C ARG A 126 -5.04 0.89 -7.87
N LEU A 127 -5.48 0.93 -6.61
CA LEU A 127 -5.49 2.15 -5.79
C LEU A 127 -4.06 2.64 -5.58
N TRP A 128 -3.18 1.77 -5.10
CA TRP A 128 -1.77 2.07 -4.89
C TRP A 128 -1.09 2.57 -6.19
N LEU A 129 -1.29 1.87 -7.31
CA LEU A 129 -0.69 2.26 -8.58
C LEU A 129 -1.15 3.65 -9.05
N ARG A 130 -2.42 4.01 -8.83
CA ARG A 130 -2.94 5.35 -9.18
C ARG A 130 -2.29 6.44 -8.34
N GLU A 131 -2.07 6.19 -7.05
CA GLU A 131 -1.37 7.12 -6.17
C GLU A 131 0.10 7.30 -6.59
N GLU A 132 0.80 6.20 -6.87
CA GLU A 132 2.19 6.22 -7.32
C GLU A 132 2.35 6.96 -8.66
N ILE A 133 1.42 6.75 -9.61
CA ILE A 133 1.43 7.48 -10.88
C ILE A 133 1.29 8.99 -10.63
N ASN A 134 0.36 9.40 -9.78
CA ASN A 134 0.18 10.82 -9.44
C ASN A 134 1.44 11.40 -8.81
N TRP A 135 2.09 10.66 -7.91
CA TRP A 135 3.35 11.07 -7.29
C TRP A 135 4.49 11.21 -8.31
N ILE A 136 4.64 10.24 -9.21
CA ILE A 136 5.63 10.29 -10.30
C ILE A 136 5.39 11.51 -11.20
N VAL A 137 4.13 11.82 -11.53
CA VAL A 137 3.78 13.01 -12.33
C VAL A 137 4.21 14.30 -11.62
N LEU A 138 4.03 14.39 -10.31
CA LEU A 138 4.50 15.55 -9.54
C LEU A 138 6.04 15.69 -9.58
N LEU A 139 6.75 14.58 -9.35
CA LEU A 139 8.22 14.56 -9.40
C LEU A 139 8.76 14.94 -10.79
N LEU A 140 8.10 14.50 -11.87
CA LEU A 140 8.46 14.89 -13.24
C LEU A 140 8.24 16.38 -13.47
N ARG A 141 7.15 16.97 -12.96
CA ARG A 141 6.91 18.42 -13.05
C ARG A 141 7.97 19.21 -12.28
N ASP A 142 8.35 18.74 -11.10
CA ASP A 142 9.40 19.39 -10.30
C ASP A 142 10.73 19.35 -11.02
N LEU A 143 11.10 18.22 -11.63
CA LEU A 143 12.30 18.09 -12.44
C LEU A 143 12.27 19.06 -13.64
N GLN A 144 11.17 19.11 -14.39
CA GLN A 144 11.01 20.05 -15.52
C GLN A 144 11.15 21.50 -15.06
N SER A 145 10.53 21.86 -13.95
CA SER A 145 10.61 23.21 -13.39
C SER A 145 12.04 23.57 -12.98
N ALA A 146 12.77 22.63 -12.36
CA ALA A 146 14.16 22.81 -11.98
C ALA A 146 15.07 23.00 -13.20
N LEU A 147 14.85 22.22 -14.27
CA LEU A 147 15.59 22.37 -15.54
C LEU A 147 15.31 23.71 -16.21
N LEU A 148 14.04 24.16 -16.23
CA LEU A 148 13.69 25.49 -16.77
C LEU A 148 14.34 26.61 -15.98
N ALA A 149 14.28 26.57 -14.65
CA ALA A 149 14.95 27.57 -13.80
C ALA A 149 16.46 27.60 -14.02
N LEU A 150 17.08 26.44 -14.22
CA LEU A 150 18.50 26.35 -14.55
C LEU A 150 18.79 26.94 -15.93
N ALA A 151 17.96 26.69 -16.92
CA ALA A 151 18.08 27.25 -18.26
C ALA A 151 17.94 28.77 -18.26
N GLU A 152 16.93 29.30 -17.57
CA GLU A 152 16.73 30.77 -17.41
C GLU A 152 17.93 31.44 -16.77
N LYS A 153 18.48 30.85 -15.71
CA LYS A 153 19.68 31.37 -15.02
C LYS A 153 20.93 31.44 -15.92
N ASN A 154 21.00 30.55 -16.91
CA ASN A 154 22.20 30.37 -17.76
C ASN A 154 21.91 30.64 -19.24
N ILE A 155 20.95 31.50 -19.54
CA ILE A 155 20.52 31.79 -20.93
C ILE A 155 21.65 32.34 -21.81
N ASP A 156 22.57 33.12 -21.21
CA ASP A 156 23.73 33.71 -21.89
C ASP A 156 25.01 32.84 -21.76
N ALA A 157 24.91 31.68 -21.13
CA ALA A 157 26.07 30.79 -20.95
C ALA A 157 26.44 30.18 -22.31
N ILE A 158 27.73 30.36 -22.69
CA ILE A 158 28.31 29.75 -23.88
C ILE A 158 29.13 28.55 -23.48
N LEU A 159 28.85 27.42 -24.12
CA LEU A 159 29.52 26.14 -23.89
C LEU A 159 30.27 25.69 -25.17
N PRO A 160 31.38 24.96 -25.07
CA PRO A 160 31.96 24.31 -26.21
C PRO A 160 31.07 23.14 -26.68
N GLY A 161 30.49 23.25 -27.86
CA GLY A 161 29.86 22.11 -28.53
C GLY A 161 30.93 21.09 -28.93
N MET A 162 30.66 19.82 -28.71
CA MET A 162 31.63 18.75 -28.97
C MET A 162 31.05 17.73 -29.93
N THR A 163 31.87 17.20 -30.81
CA THR A 163 31.58 16.03 -31.66
C THR A 163 32.80 15.15 -31.76
N HIS A 164 32.63 13.83 -31.73
CA HIS A 164 33.75 12.86 -31.77
C HIS A 164 34.86 13.16 -30.75
N LEU A 165 34.47 13.56 -29.53
CA LEU A 165 35.40 13.96 -28.44
C LEU A 165 36.27 15.19 -28.75
N GLN A 166 35.92 15.99 -29.76
CA GLN A 166 36.63 17.22 -30.16
C GLN A 166 35.71 18.43 -30.05
N VAL A 167 36.29 19.59 -29.72
CA VAL A 167 35.58 20.87 -29.71
C VAL A 167 35.19 21.23 -31.14
N ALA A 168 33.90 21.48 -31.38
CA ALA A 168 33.40 21.86 -32.68
C ALA A 168 33.10 23.36 -32.73
N GLN A 169 31.99 23.80 -32.11
CA GLN A 169 31.57 25.23 -32.17
C GLN A 169 31.04 25.68 -30.81
N PRO A 170 31.03 26.97 -30.50
CA PRO A 170 30.37 27.49 -29.32
C PRO A 170 28.85 27.31 -29.48
N VAL A 171 28.19 26.86 -28.42
CA VAL A 171 26.72 26.67 -28.36
C VAL A 171 26.15 27.29 -27.09
N SER A 172 24.92 27.78 -27.13
CA SER A 172 24.21 28.17 -25.93
C SER A 172 23.48 26.97 -25.32
N LEU A 173 23.11 27.07 -24.05
CA LEU A 173 22.35 26.02 -23.35
C LEU A 173 21.01 25.72 -24.05
N SER A 174 20.39 26.72 -24.69
CA SER A 174 19.13 26.55 -25.43
C SER A 174 19.26 25.65 -26.67
N LEU A 175 20.44 25.52 -27.25
CA LEU A 175 20.71 24.68 -28.42
C LEU A 175 20.86 23.18 -28.06
N ILE A 176 21.09 22.86 -26.80
CA ILE A 176 21.26 21.48 -26.33
C ILE A 176 19.93 20.76 -26.12
N HIS A 177 18.83 21.51 -26.02
CA HIS A 177 17.50 21.00 -25.69
C HIS A 177 16.49 21.04 -26.87
N ILE A 178 16.94 21.17 -28.09
CA ILE A 178 16.12 21.05 -29.29
C ILE A 178 16.10 19.61 -29.79
#